data_325cffa4b93bc045d727564ad96c92f0
#
_entry.id   325cffa4b93bc045d727564ad96c92f0
#
_cell.length_a   1.000
_cell.length_b   1.000
_cell.length_c   1.000
_cell.angle_alpha   90.00
_cell.angle_beta   90.00
_cell.angle_gamma   90.00
#
_symmetry.space_group_name_H-M   'P 1'
#
loop_
_entity.id
_entity.type
_entity.pdbx_description
1 polymer ?
#
loop_
_entity_poly.entity_id
_entity_poly.type
_entity_poly.pdbx_seq_one_letter_code
_entity_poly.pdbx_strand_id
1 'polypeptide(L)' 'MIKIVLFMVLCSGIAGNQCKVIPTPTVLFDDYHECIVYGYDYSHTLMTEFDPEWVNSMEAYTKFSCEANQII' A
#
# COMPACT_ATOMS: atom_id res chain seq x y z
N MET A 1 -9.37 -22.27 -2.82
CA MET A 1 -7.97 -21.90 -2.58
C MET A 1 -7.94 -20.53 -1.95
N ILE A 2 -7.11 -20.33 -0.93
CA ILE A 2 -7.01 -19.04 -0.25
C ILE A 2 -5.73 -18.35 -0.73
N LYS A 3 -5.88 -17.13 -1.17
CA LYS A 3 -4.75 -16.28 -1.57
C LYS A 3 -4.77 -15.01 -0.74
N ILE A 4 -3.61 -14.40 -0.60
CA ILE A 4 -3.46 -13.14 0.12
C ILE A 4 -3.46 -12.02 -0.90
N VAL A 5 -4.27 -11.00 -0.64
CA VAL A 5 -4.43 -9.84 -1.51
C VAL A 5 -3.87 -8.62 -0.82
N LEU A 6 -3.15 -7.80 -1.57
CA LEU A 6 -2.57 -6.56 -1.06
C LEU A 6 -3.49 -5.37 -1.38
N PHE A 7 -3.84 -4.62 -0.35
CA PHE A 7 -4.56 -3.34 -0.49
C PHE A 7 -3.67 -2.21 0.01
N MET A 8 -3.55 -1.15 -0.76
CA MET A 8 -2.70 -0.03 -0.40
C MET A 8 -3.45 1.28 -0.59
N VAL A 9 -3.22 2.23 0.32
CA VAL A 9 -3.81 3.56 0.24
C VAL A 9 -2.73 4.61 0.47
N LEU A 10 -2.92 5.77 -0.14
CA LEU A 10 -2.09 6.95 0.09
C LEU A 10 -2.89 7.93 0.92
N CYS A 11 -2.31 8.37 2.03
CA CYS A 11 -2.99 9.21 2.99
C CYS A 11 -2.27 10.54 3.17
N SER A 12 -3.02 11.57 3.55
CA SER A 12 -2.47 12.89 3.90
C SER A 12 -2.72 13.16 5.38
N GLY A 13 -1.65 13.51 6.11
CA GLY A 13 -1.76 13.80 7.54
C GLY A 13 -2.35 15.16 7.85
N ILE A 14 -2.33 16.10 6.90
CA ILE A 14 -2.84 17.46 7.14
C ILE A 14 -4.31 17.61 6.77
N ALA A 15 -4.85 16.73 5.97
CA ALA A 15 -6.22 16.84 5.44
C ALA A 15 -7.19 15.93 6.17
N GLY A 16 -7.03 15.76 7.49
CA GLY A 16 -7.94 14.96 8.29
C GLY A 16 -7.83 13.47 8.00
N ASN A 17 -6.64 13.00 7.67
CA ASN A 17 -6.37 11.59 7.38
C ASN A 17 -7.16 11.07 6.17
N GLN A 18 -7.31 11.89 5.15
CA GLN A 18 -7.93 11.46 3.92
C GLN A 18 -7.01 10.51 3.17
N CYS A 19 -7.57 9.40 2.75
CA CYS A 19 -6.82 8.36 2.05
C CYS A 19 -7.46 8.04 0.71
N LYS A 20 -6.63 7.73 -0.27
CA LYS A 20 -7.08 7.28 -1.59
C LYS A 20 -6.48 5.93 -1.87
N VAL A 21 -7.27 5.06 -2.51
CA VAL A 21 -6.78 3.75 -2.91
C VAL A 21 -5.74 3.91 -4.00
N ILE A 22 -4.60 3.25 -3.83
CA ILE A 22 -3.56 3.21 -4.84
C ILE A 22 -3.76 1.92 -5.64
N PRO A 23 -3.81 2.01 -6.97
CA PRO A 23 -3.82 0.79 -7.78
C PRO A 23 -2.54 0.01 -7.54
N THR A 24 -2.66 -1.24 -7.15
CA THR A 24 -1.52 -2.13 -6.99
C THR A 24 -1.52 -3.17 -8.09
N PRO A 25 -0.35 -3.72 -8.42
CA PRO A 25 -0.33 -4.84 -9.37
C PRO A 25 -1.24 -5.96 -8.88
N THR A 26 -1.92 -6.62 -9.80
CA THR A 26 -2.79 -7.73 -9.46
C THR A 26 -1.91 -8.95 -9.17
N VAL A 27 -1.38 -8.99 -7.96
CA VAL A 27 -0.52 -10.07 -7.51
C VAL A 27 -1.23 -10.80 -6.38
N LEU A 28 -1.29 -12.11 -6.49
CA LEU A 28 -1.84 -12.97 -5.45
C LEU A 28 -0.67 -13.65 -4.76
N PHE A 29 -0.64 -13.57 -3.44
CA PHE A 29 0.45 -14.12 -2.65
C PHE A 29 0.01 -15.42 -2.02
N ASP A 30 0.94 -16.36 -1.92
CA ASP A 30 0.66 -17.67 -1.33
C ASP A 30 0.67 -17.64 0.19
N ASP A 31 1.39 -16.69 0.78
CA ASP A 31 1.40 -16.55 2.23
C ASP A 31 1.38 -15.08 2.65
N TYR A 32 1.06 -14.88 3.92
CA TYR A 32 0.92 -13.54 4.47
C TYR A 32 2.26 -12.83 4.53
N HIS A 33 3.32 -13.55 4.85
CA HIS A 33 4.67 -12.98 4.98
C HIS A 33 5.13 -12.38 3.65
N GLU A 34 4.91 -13.07 2.54
CA GLU A 34 5.28 -12.55 1.23
C GLU A 34 4.55 -11.26 0.91
N CYS A 35 3.26 -11.20 1.25
CA CYS A 35 2.47 -10.00 1.01
C CYS A 35 3.00 -8.82 1.82
N ILE A 36 3.32 -9.04 3.09
CA ILE A 36 3.82 -7.98 3.96
C ILE A 36 5.16 -7.45 3.46
N VAL A 37 6.08 -8.33 3.09
CA VAL A 37 7.39 -7.93 2.56
C VAL A 37 7.21 -7.11 1.29
N TYR A 38 6.37 -7.60 0.39
CA TYR A 38 6.09 -6.89 -0.85
C TYR A 38 5.47 -5.51 -0.58
N GLY A 39 4.54 -5.44 0.37
CA GLY A 39 3.88 -4.18 0.71
C GLY A 39 4.86 -3.12 1.21
N TYR A 40 5.78 -3.50 2.08
CA TYR A 40 6.81 -2.58 2.56
C TYR A 40 7.74 -2.14 1.43
N ASP A 41 8.16 -3.07 0.60
CA ASP A 41 9.07 -2.77 -0.50
C ASP A 41 8.39 -1.84 -1.52
N TYR A 42 7.16 -2.14 -1.87
CA TYR A 42 6.39 -1.32 -2.80
C TYR A 42 6.13 0.07 -2.23
N SER A 43 5.79 0.16 -0.95
CA SER A 43 5.59 1.44 -0.27
C SER A 43 6.86 2.29 -0.30
N HIS A 44 8.00 1.67 -0.02
CA HIS A 44 9.28 2.36 -0.05
C HIS A 44 9.56 2.91 -1.44
N THR A 45 9.37 2.12 -2.46
CA THR A 45 9.59 2.54 -3.84
C THR A 45 8.69 3.71 -4.22
N LEU A 46 7.40 3.62 -3.89
CA LEU A 46 6.47 4.70 -4.17
C LEU A 46 6.87 5.99 -3.46
N MET A 47 7.19 5.90 -2.18
CA MET A 47 7.53 7.10 -1.40
C MET A 47 8.82 7.75 -1.90
N THR A 48 9.78 6.95 -2.38
CA THR A 48 11.02 7.52 -2.93
C THR A 48 10.83 8.17 -4.28
N GLU A 49 9.81 7.76 -5.03
CA GLU A 49 9.52 8.34 -6.34
C GLU A 49 8.69 9.62 -6.26
N PHE A 50 7.99 9.83 -5.16
CA PHE A 50 7.23 11.06 -4.98
C PHE A 50 8.17 12.25 -4.75
N ASP A 51 7.71 13.44 -5.20
CA ASP A 51 8.44 14.68 -4.97
C ASP A 51 8.54 14.94 -3.46
N PRO A 52 9.76 15.09 -2.90
CA PRO A 52 9.91 15.33 -1.46
C PRO A 52 9.17 16.56 -0.96
N GLU A 53 9.13 17.63 -1.75
CA GLU A 53 8.41 18.84 -1.34
C GLU A 53 6.92 18.57 -1.21
N TRP A 54 6.37 17.82 -2.14
CA TRP A 54 4.95 17.46 -2.09
C TRP A 54 4.67 16.56 -0.87
N VAL A 55 5.52 15.58 -0.64
CA VAL A 55 5.36 14.68 0.51
C VAL A 55 5.40 15.47 1.81
N ASN A 56 6.35 16.38 1.93
CA ASN A 56 6.49 17.20 3.13
C ASN A 56 5.31 18.13 3.35
N SER A 57 4.82 18.76 2.28
CA SER A 57 3.73 19.73 2.39
C SER A 57 2.39 19.04 2.71
N MET A 58 2.17 17.86 2.19
CA MET A 58 0.93 17.10 2.41
C MET A 58 1.03 16.15 3.59
N GLU A 59 2.23 15.97 4.14
CA GLU A 59 2.50 14.94 5.14
C GLU A 59 1.98 13.58 4.65
N ALA A 60 2.35 13.28 3.40
CA ALA A 60 1.85 12.09 2.72
C ALA A 60 2.51 10.82 3.24
N TYR A 61 1.72 9.77 3.37
CA TYR A 61 2.25 8.46 3.78
C TYR A 61 1.37 7.38 3.17
N THR A 62 1.91 6.18 3.14
CA THR A 62 1.17 5.03 2.62
C THR A 62 0.81 4.08 3.73
N LYS A 63 -0.33 3.44 3.59
CA LYS A 63 -0.74 2.31 4.44
C LYS A 63 -1.08 1.14 3.55
N PHE A 64 -0.88 -0.05 4.04
CA PHE A 64 -1.31 -1.22 3.30
C PHE A 64 -1.78 -2.31 4.26
N SER A 65 -2.57 -3.21 3.72
CA SER A 65 -3.01 -4.40 4.46
C SER A 65 -2.98 -5.60 3.54
N CYS A 66 -2.78 -6.75 4.14
CA CYS A 66 -2.78 -8.02 3.43
C CYS A 66 -3.92 -8.84 3.98
N GLU A 67 -4.85 -9.23 3.12
CA GLU A 67 -6.05 -9.93 3.54
C GLU A 67 -6.18 -11.24 2.80
N ALA A 68 -6.56 -12.27 3.53
CA ALA A 68 -6.86 -13.55 2.93
C ALA A 68 -8.17 -13.46 2.16
N ASN A 69 -8.16 -13.91 0.93
CA ASN A 69 -9.33 -13.90 0.09
C ASN A 69 -9.47 -15.27 -0.55
N GLN A 70 -10.66 -15.83 -0.43
CA GLN A 70 -10.93 -17.15 -1.00
C GLN A 70 -11.25 -17.00 -2.47
N ILE A 71 -10.47 -17.67 -3.29
CA ILE A 71 -10.64 -17.66 -4.73
C ILE A 71 -11.16 -19.03 -5.13
N ILE A 72 -12.26 -19.03 -5.81
CA ILE A 72 -12.94 -20.26 -6.26
C ILE A 72 -12.56 -20.55 -7.68
#